data_8303b609d62096a9c46061f57eac5e4e
#
_entry.id   8303b609d62096a9c46061f57eac5e4e
#
_cell.length_a   1.000
_cell.length_b   1.000
_cell.length_c   1.000
_cell.angle_alpha   90.00
_cell.angle_beta   90.00
_cell.angle_gamma   90.00
#
_symmetry.space_group_name_H-M   'P 1'
#
loop_
_entity.id
_entity.type
_entity.pdbx_description
1 polymer ?
#
loop_
_entity_poly.entity_id
_entity_poly.type
_entity_poly.pdbx_seq_one_letter_code
_entity_poly.pdbx_strand_id
1 'polypeptide(L)' 'MDWRQVVAVNLRRIRRERGFSQETLAFEADVNRTYISKLEKGSTWVGLEVLVKISKVLQAEPADFLERPPRRGAKRV' A
#
# COMPACT_ATOMS: atom_id res chain seq x y z
N MET A 1 -3.89 -13.05 -8.62
CA MET A 1 -3.35 -12.40 -7.43
C MET A 1 -4.51 -11.87 -6.60
N ASP A 2 -4.50 -12.21 -5.33
CA ASP A 2 -5.50 -11.74 -4.37
C ASP A 2 -5.37 -10.23 -4.21
N TRP A 3 -6.49 -9.54 -4.04
CA TRP A 3 -6.45 -8.08 -3.84
C TRP A 3 -5.66 -7.65 -2.63
N ARG A 4 -5.63 -8.48 -1.58
CA ARG A 4 -4.78 -8.19 -0.43
C ARG A 4 -3.31 -8.16 -0.83
N GLN A 5 -2.91 -9.04 -1.76
CA GLN A 5 -1.55 -9.05 -2.27
C GLN A 5 -1.28 -7.85 -3.17
N VAL A 6 -2.27 -7.43 -3.94
CA VAL A 6 -2.12 -6.24 -4.78
C VAL A 6 -1.83 -5.03 -3.91
N VAL A 7 -2.61 -4.85 -2.84
CA VAL A 7 -2.40 -3.73 -1.93
C VAL A 7 -1.04 -3.85 -1.24
N ALA A 8 -0.67 -5.05 -0.82
CA ALA A 8 0.59 -5.27 -0.11
C ALA A 8 1.79 -4.86 -0.96
N VAL A 9 1.81 -5.29 -2.21
CA VAL A 9 2.90 -4.98 -3.12
C VAL A 9 2.99 -3.49 -3.38
N ASN A 10 1.84 -2.88 -3.67
CA ASN A 10 1.82 -1.45 -4.00
C ASN A 10 2.17 -0.59 -2.78
N LEU A 11 1.66 -0.94 -1.61
CA LEU A 11 1.94 -0.18 -0.41
C LEU A 11 3.43 -0.21 -0.08
N ARG A 12 4.03 -1.41 -0.13
CA ARG A 12 5.45 -1.55 0.13
C ARG A 12 6.27 -0.72 -0.84
N ARG A 13 5.94 -0.81 -2.13
CA ARG A 13 6.67 -0.09 -3.17
C ARG A 13 6.56 1.42 -2.99
N ILE A 14 5.34 1.93 -2.87
CA ILE A 14 5.13 3.37 -2.78
C ILE A 14 5.74 3.92 -1.50
N ARG A 15 5.58 3.20 -0.39
CA ARG A 15 6.16 3.62 0.87
C ARG A 15 7.68 3.78 0.75
N ARG A 16 8.34 2.79 0.14
CA ARG A 16 9.79 2.83 -0.01
C ARG A 16 10.23 3.91 -0.98
N GLU A 17 9.48 4.10 -2.04
CA GLU A 17 9.78 5.16 -3.01
C GLU A 17 9.73 6.54 -2.36
N ARG A 18 8.85 6.72 -1.38
CA ARG A 18 8.73 7.98 -0.67
C ARG A 18 9.67 8.09 0.52
N GLY A 19 10.43 7.03 0.79
CA GLY A 19 11.41 7.06 1.88
C GLY A 19 10.83 6.89 3.27
N PHE A 20 9.65 6.29 3.38
CA PHE A 20 9.01 6.09 4.69
C PHE A 20 9.31 4.72 5.25
N SER A 21 9.60 4.66 6.55
CA SER A 21 9.56 3.38 7.25
C SER A 21 8.12 3.03 7.58
N GLN A 22 7.87 1.77 7.94
CA GLN A 22 6.53 1.39 8.39
C GLN A 22 6.11 2.21 9.60
N GLU A 23 7.04 2.42 10.51
CA GLU A 23 6.76 3.16 11.74
C GLU A 23 6.40 4.60 11.45
N THR A 24 7.17 5.26 10.60
CA THR A 24 6.89 6.65 10.25
C THR A 24 5.56 6.77 9.52
N LEU A 25 5.28 5.86 8.61
CA LEU A 25 4.02 5.89 7.90
C LEU A 25 2.85 5.73 8.86
N ALA A 26 2.95 4.78 9.78
CA ALA A 26 1.89 4.54 10.76
C ALA A 26 1.66 5.78 11.62
N PHE A 27 2.75 6.40 12.05
CA PHE A 27 2.66 7.59 12.89
C PHE A 27 2.00 8.75 12.12
N GLU A 28 2.48 9.01 10.91
CA GLU A 28 1.97 10.13 10.11
C GLU A 28 0.52 9.92 9.69
N ALA A 29 0.14 8.68 9.43
CA ALA A 29 -1.22 8.37 9.00
C ALA A 29 -2.16 8.13 10.17
N ASP A 30 -1.64 8.17 11.40
CA ASP A 30 -2.42 7.89 12.60
C ASP A 30 -3.06 6.50 12.50
N VAL A 31 -2.24 5.51 12.21
CA VAL A 31 -2.67 4.13 12.04
C VAL A 31 -1.74 3.25 12.85
N ASN A 32 -2.25 2.14 13.36
CA ASN A 32 -1.43 1.20 14.12
C ASN A 32 -0.36 0.57 13.23
N ARG A 33 0.88 0.56 13.72
CA ARG A 33 1.99 0.00 12.95
C ARG A 33 1.80 -1.48 12.64
N THR A 34 1.23 -2.24 13.58
CA THR A 34 0.96 -3.65 13.36
C THR A 34 0.02 -3.84 12.17
N TYR A 35 -0.96 -2.95 12.02
CA TYR A 35 -1.87 -3.03 10.90
C TYR A 35 -1.12 -2.76 9.58
N ILE A 36 -0.24 -1.75 9.57
CA ILE A 36 0.57 -1.48 8.38
C ILE A 36 1.39 -2.73 8.01
N SER A 37 2.01 -3.36 9.01
CA SER A 37 2.80 -4.55 8.78
C SER A 37 1.96 -5.68 8.18
N LYS A 38 0.74 -5.88 8.69
CA LYS A 38 -0.15 -6.91 8.18
C LYS A 38 -0.61 -6.61 6.77
N LEU A 39 -0.85 -5.33 6.47
CA LEU A 39 -1.22 -4.94 5.12
C LEU A 39 -0.10 -5.26 4.13
N GLU A 40 1.14 -5.00 4.52
CA GLU A 40 2.27 -5.25 3.63
C GLU A 40 2.59 -6.72 3.46
N LYS A 41 2.08 -7.56 4.36
CA LYS A 41 2.22 -9.01 4.22
C LYS A 41 1.08 -9.62 3.44
N GLY A 42 0.05 -8.84 3.15
CA GLY A 42 -1.13 -9.36 2.47
C GLY A 42 -2.00 -10.22 3.35
N SER A 43 -1.88 -10.09 4.68
CA SER A 43 -2.59 -10.95 5.60
C SER A 43 -3.88 -10.35 6.11
N THR A 44 -4.23 -9.14 5.71
CA THR A 44 -5.48 -8.52 6.13
C THR A 44 -5.99 -7.59 5.04
N TRP A 45 -7.25 -7.26 5.12
CA TRP A 45 -7.88 -6.33 4.18
C TRP A 45 -7.66 -4.90 4.65
N VAL A 46 -7.51 -3.98 3.71
CA VAL A 46 -7.37 -2.58 4.05
C VAL A 46 -8.75 -1.95 4.11
N GLY A 47 -9.03 -1.23 5.21
CA GLY A 47 -10.24 -0.44 5.29
C GLY A 47 -10.10 0.80 4.43
N LEU A 48 -11.21 1.25 3.87
CA LEU A 48 -11.18 2.40 2.97
C LEU A 48 -10.66 3.66 3.67
N GLU A 49 -11.05 3.87 4.92
CA GLU A 49 -10.58 5.02 5.66
C GLU A 49 -9.06 5.03 5.80
N VAL A 50 -8.50 3.87 6.14
CA VAL A 50 -7.06 3.74 6.28
C VAL A 50 -6.37 3.95 4.94
N LEU A 51 -6.94 3.40 3.88
CA LEU A 51 -6.38 3.57 2.54
C LEU A 51 -6.27 5.05 2.19
N VAL A 52 -7.31 5.84 2.48
CA VAL A 52 -7.30 7.26 2.20
C VAL A 52 -6.24 7.97 3.06
N LYS A 53 -6.11 7.61 4.33
CA LYS A 53 -5.11 8.21 5.21
C LYS A 53 -3.69 7.95 4.71
N ILE A 54 -3.42 6.70 4.35
CA ILE A 54 -2.12 6.32 3.83
C ILE A 54 -1.82 7.05 2.53
N SER A 55 -2.81 7.14 1.66
CA SER A 55 -2.65 7.83 0.37
C SER A 55 -2.23 9.27 0.56
N LYS A 56 -2.86 9.96 1.51
CA LYS A 56 -2.52 11.35 1.76
C LYS A 56 -1.08 11.52 2.24
N VAL A 57 -0.67 10.67 3.17
CA VAL A 57 0.69 10.74 3.71
C VAL A 57 1.72 10.46 2.62
N LEU A 58 1.46 9.48 1.77
CA LEU A 58 2.40 9.08 0.74
C LEU A 58 2.24 9.90 -0.54
N GLN A 59 1.31 10.85 -0.57
CA GLN A 59 1.06 11.70 -1.73
C GLN A 59 0.78 10.87 -2.96
N ALA A 60 -0.12 9.91 -2.80
CA ALA A 60 -0.55 9.02 -3.86
C ALA A 60 -2.07 9.00 -3.89
N GLU A 61 -2.63 8.51 -4.98
CA GLU A 61 -4.07 8.34 -5.07
C GLU A 61 -4.44 6.98 -4.48
N PRO A 62 -5.59 6.86 -3.83
CA PRO A 62 -6.02 5.54 -3.36
C PRO A 62 -6.01 4.48 -4.45
N ALA A 63 -6.34 4.87 -5.68
CA ALA A 63 -6.34 3.93 -6.81
C ALA A 63 -4.96 3.36 -7.09
N ASP A 64 -3.91 4.09 -6.76
CA ASP A 64 -2.55 3.62 -7.00
C ASP A 64 -2.25 2.33 -6.23
N PHE A 65 -2.89 2.15 -5.08
CA PHE A 65 -2.67 0.97 -4.26
C PHE A 65 -3.46 -0.24 -4.75
N LEU A 66 -4.36 -0.03 -5.69
CA LEU A 66 -5.19 -1.09 -6.26
C LEU A 66 -4.77 -1.44 -7.68
N GLU A 67 -3.71 -0.83 -8.16
CA GLU A 67 -3.23 -1.08 -9.50
C GLU A 67 -2.50 -2.42 -9.53
N ARG A 68 -2.92 -3.30 -10.43
CA ARG A 68 -2.26 -4.59 -10.54
C ARG A 68 -0.88 -4.41 -11.12
N PRO A 69 0.13 -5.06 -10.54
CA PRO A 69 1.47 -4.96 -11.09
C PRO A 69 1.50 -5.59 -12.49
N PRO A 70 2.34 -5.07 -13.38
CA PRO A 70 2.42 -5.64 -14.72
C PRO A 70 2.86 -7.08 -14.65
N ARG A 71 2.22 -7.92 -15.45
CA ARG A 71 2.61 -9.30 -15.52
C ARG A 71 3.94 -9.38 -16.27
N ARG A 72 4.83 -10.24 -15.75
CA ARG A 72 6.10 -10.40 -16.40
C ARG A 72 5.90 -10.89 -17.83
N GLY A 73 6.55 -10.24 -18.78
CA GLY A 73 6.43 -10.57 -20.18
C GLY A 73 5.17 -10.10 -20.85
N ALA A 74 4.28 -9.46 -20.11
CA ALA A 74 3.06 -8.93 -20.70
C ALA A 74 3.37 -7.73 -21.59
N LYS A 75 2.69 -7.66 -22.69
CA LYS A 75 2.82 -6.53 -23.58
C LYS A 75 1.62 -5.62 -23.46
N ARG A 76 1.88 -4.35 -23.41
CA ARG A 76 0.83 -3.34 -23.48
C ARG A 76 0.68 -2.95 -24.92
N VAL A 77 -0.50 -3.03 -25.37
CA VAL A 77 -0.75 -2.69 -26.76
C VAL A 77 -1.57 -1.45 -26.86
#